data_315785da4e259a36e3e797f6ec2172d9
#
_entry.id   315785da4e259a36e3e797f6ec2172d9
#
_cell.length_a   1.000
_cell.length_b   1.000
_cell.length_c   1.000
_cell.angle_alpha   90.00
_cell.angle_beta   90.00
_cell.angle_gamma   90.00
#
_symmetry.space_group_name_H-M   'P 1'
#
loop_
_entity.id
_entity.type
_entity.pdbx_description
1 polymer ?
#
loop_
_entity_poly.entity_id
_entity_poly.type
_entity_poly.pdbx_seq_one_letter_code
_entity_poly.pdbx_strand_id
1 'polypeptide(L)'
;MSLIDSIPEKLGSTEPWIEKGGVHWLTASALNVRDLAKTMNALHARFVTITAYQLPGEEGLRLEYHWDLDGQLLGFPFLLTGNSIESIYDLCEAVDWIEREIHEGFAVEFLGREYEPLLLRQGETPGVNLREEVKK
;
A
#
# COMPACT_ATOMS: atom_id res chain seq x y z
N MET A 1 8.07 -15.06 -22.23
CA MET A 1 7.38 -13.96 -21.52
C MET A 1 7.60 -14.14 -20.03
N SER A 2 8.08 -13.12 -19.35
CA SER A 2 8.32 -13.20 -17.92
C SER A 2 7.01 -13.09 -17.13
N LEU A 3 7.02 -13.54 -15.87
CA LEU A 3 5.85 -13.43 -15.02
C LEU A 3 5.40 -11.98 -14.85
N ILE A 4 6.35 -11.05 -14.82
CA ILE A 4 6.05 -9.61 -14.70
C ILE A 4 5.20 -9.12 -15.85
N ASP A 5 5.47 -9.55 -17.06
CA ASP A 5 4.74 -9.09 -18.23
C ASP A 5 3.26 -9.51 -18.22
N SER A 6 2.94 -10.56 -17.49
CA SER A 6 1.56 -11.04 -17.39
C SER A 6 0.74 -10.32 -16.31
N ILE A 7 1.38 -9.59 -15.41
CA ILE A 7 0.68 -8.98 -14.27
C ILE A 7 -0.34 -7.92 -14.65
N PRO A 8 -0.03 -6.97 -15.57
CA PRO A 8 -1.05 -5.98 -15.94
C PRO A 8 -2.33 -6.63 -16.48
N GLU A 9 -2.19 -7.65 -17.31
CA GLU A 9 -3.33 -8.37 -17.86
C GLU A 9 -4.14 -9.07 -16.75
N LYS A 10 -3.45 -9.72 -15.80
CA LYS A 10 -4.11 -10.40 -14.67
C LYS A 10 -4.88 -9.44 -13.78
N LEU A 11 -4.41 -8.19 -13.68
CA LEU A 11 -5.05 -7.16 -12.86
C LEU A 11 -6.06 -6.33 -13.64
N GLY A 12 -6.25 -6.63 -14.93
CA GLY A 12 -7.17 -5.86 -15.77
C GLY A 12 -6.66 -4.48 -16.12
N SER A 13 -5.35 -4.25 -16.00
CA SER A 13 -4.74 -2.97 -16.35
C SER A 13 -4.37 -2.91 -17.82
N THR A 14 -4.62 -1.78 -18.45
CA THR A 14 -4.18 -1.49 -19.82
C THR A 14 -2.89 -0.66 -19.84
N GLU A 15 -2.42 -0.23 -18.68
CA GLU A 15 -1.22 0.58 -18.58
C GLU A 15 0.03 -0.29 -18.55
N PRO A 16 1.12 0.14 -19.19
CA PRO A 16 2.37 -0.60 -19.15
C PRO A 16 3.13 -0.36 -17.84
N TRP A 17 4.08 -1.24 -17.53
CA TRP A 17 5.04 -1.00 -16.47
C TRP A 17 5.91 0.21 -16.80
N ILE A 18 6.21 0.98 -15.77
CA ILE A 18 7.19 2.08 -15.86
C ILE A 18 8.33 1.77 -14.90
N GLU A 19 9.54 1.67 -15.43
CA GLU A 19 10.72 1.46 -14.59
C GLU A 19 11.29 2.80 -14.16
N LYS A 20 11.47 2.95 -12.84
CA LYS A 20 12.06 4.16 -12.27
C LYS A 20 12.77 3.81 -10.96
N GLY A 21 14.05 4.17 -10.88
CA GLY A 21 14.84 3.97 -9.65
C GLY A 21 14.99 2.51 -9.26
N GLY A 22 15.03 1.59 -10.21
CA GLY A 22 15.15 0.16 -9.95
C GLY A 22 13.84 -0.52 -9.58
N VAL A 23 12.73 0.18 -9.65
CA VAL A 23 11.40 -0.33 -9.33
C VAL A 23 10.55 -0.35 -10.60
N HIS A 24 9.82 -1.44 -10.80
CA HIS A 24 8.80 -1.53 -11.85
C HIS A 24 7.48 -1.06 -11.27
N TRP A 25 6.99 0.08 -11.74
CA TRP A 25 5.77 0.71 -11.25
C TRP A 25 4.59 0.41 -12.16
N LEU A 26 3.49 -0.02 -11.59
CA LEU A 26 2.23 -0.15 -12.31
C LEU A 26 1.18 0.72 -11.63
N THR A 27 0.84 1.80 -12.28
CA THR A 27 -0.23 2.69 -11.82
C THR A 27 -1.55 2.20 -12.42
N ALA A 28 -2.48 1.89 -11.56
CA ALA A 28 -3.81 1.55 -12.02
C ALA A 28 -4.81 2.12 -11.03
N SER A 29 -5.41 3.22 -11.40
CA SER A 29 -6.39 3.92 -10.57
C SER A 29 -7.61 3.06 -10.23
N ALA A 30 -7.85 2.02 -11.00
CA ALA A 30 -8.97 1.10 -10.78
C ALA A 30 -8.57 -0.19 -10.05
N LEU A 31 -7.30 -0.32 -9.60
CA LEU A 31 -6.87 -1.52 -8.91
C LEU A 31 -7.49 -1.62 -7.52
N ASN A 32 -7.98 -2.82 -7.22
CA ASN A 32 -8.37 -3.17 -5.87
C ASN A 32 -7.17 -3.80 -5.17
N VAL A 33 -6.83 -3.30 -3.98
CA VAL A 33 -5.65 -3.76 -3.25
C VAL A 33 -5.73 -5.24 -2.87
N ARG A 34 -6.94 -5.74 -2.59
CA ARG A 34 -7.11 -7.14 -2.25
C ARG A 34 -6.90 -8.05 -3.45
N ASP A 35 -7.40 -7.65 -4.62
CA ASP A 35 -7.15 -8.40 -5.86
C ASP A 35 -5.65 -8.40 -6.20
N LEU A 36 -4.97 -7.28 -5.98
CA LEU A 36 -3.53 -7.20 -6.14
C LEU A 36 -2.81 -8.19 -5.21
N ALA A 37 -3.17 -8.23 -3.93
CA ALA A 37 -2.56 -9.14 -2.98
C ALA A 37 -2.81 -10.61 -3.36
N LYS A 38 -4.01 -10.94 -3.81
CA LYS A 38 -4.33 -12.30 -4.28
C LYS A 38 -3.47 -12.68 -5.48
N THR A 39 -3.27 -11.76 -6.42
CA THR A 39 -2.43 -11.99 -7.59
C THR A 39 -0.97 -12.19 -7.18
N MET A 40 -0.47 -11.38 -6.26
CA MET A 40 0.90 -11.51 -5.78
C MET A 40 1.09 -12.86 -5.05
N ASN A 41 0.11 -13.29 -4.26
CA ASN A 41 0.17 -14.60 -3.61
C ASN A 41 0.20 -15.74 -4.63
N ALA A 42 -0.61 -15.64 -5.67
CA ALA A 42 -0.66 -16.67 -6.72
C ALA A 42 0.67 -16.79 -7.47
N LEU A 43 1.40 -15.68 -7.57
CA LEU A 43 2.71 -15.64 -8.24
C LEU A 43 3.86 -15.95 -7.26
N HIS A 44 3.57 -16.16 -5.98
CA HIS A 44 4.57 -16.37 -4.92
C HIS A 44 5.53 -15.17 -4.79
N ALA A 45 5.05 -13.97 -5.06
CA ALA A 45 5.81 -12.77 -4.83
C ALA A 45 5.95 -12.51 -3.33
N ARG A 46 7.11 -11.99 -2.91
CA ARG A 46 7.38 -11.70 -1.51
C ARG A 46 6.99 -10.26 -1.21
N PHE A 47 6.15 -10.08 -0.19
CA PHE A 47 5.81 -8.72 0.25
C PHE A 47 7.05 -8.04 0.83
N VAL A 48 7.27 -6.77 0.47
CA VAL A 48 8.40 -5.98 0.95
C VAL A 48 7.95 -4.95 1.96
N THR A 49 7.13 -3.99 1.56
CA THR A 49 6.66 -2.94 2.45
C THR A 49 5.53 -2.13 1.82
N ILE A 50 4.96 -1.24 2.63
CA ILE A 50 4.08 -0.16 2.17
C ILE A 50 4.75 1.14 2.57
N THR A 51 4.92 2.05 1.63
CA THR A 51 5.40 3.41 1.91
C THR A 51 4.22 4.35 1.91
N ALA A 52 4.10 5.18 2.94
CA ALA A 52 3.02 6.14 3.05
C ALA A 52 3.59 7.55 3.14
N TYR A 53 3.01 8.48 2.41
CA TYR A 53 3.38 9.88 2.55
C TYR A 53 2.25 10.79 2.10
N GLN A 54 2.24 11.99 2.67
CA GLN A 54 1.28 13.01 2.32
C GLN A 54 1.82 13.83 1.15
N LEU A 55 0.99 13.99 0.11
CA LEU A 55 1.39 14.76 -1.06
C LEU A 55 1.38 16.25 -0.74
N PRO A 56 2.45 17.00 -1.09
CA PRO A 56 2.49 18.45 -0.85
C PRO A 56 1.35 19.16 -1.58
N GLY A 57 0.62 20.01 -0.85
CA GLY A 57 -0.47 20.80 -1.42
C GLY A 57 -1.71 20.02 -1.80
N GLU A 58 -1.79 18.74 -1.52
CA GLU A 58 -2.95 17.90 -1.82
C GLU A 58 -3.55 17.35 -0.54
N GLU A 59 -4.86 17.06 -0.58
CA GLU A 59 -5.59 16.51 0.56
C GLU A 59 -5.53 14.99 0.64
N GLY A 60 -4.58 14.36 0.01
CA GLY A 60 -4.51 12.92 -0.06
C GLY A 60 -3.25 12.34 0.54
N LEU A 61 -3.31 11.06 0.82
CA LEU A 61 -2.16 10.26 1.16
C LEU A 61 -1.88 9.32 0.00
N ARG A 62 -0.62 9.11 -0.28
CA ARG A 62 -0.20 8.12 -1.25
C ARG A 62 0.37 6.93 -0.51
N LEU A 63 -0.15 5.75 -0.80
CA LEU A 63 0.40 4.48 -0.32
C LEU A 63 1.03 3.77 -1.49
N GLU A 64 2.26 3.30 -1.31
CA GLU A 64 2.97 2.55 -2.34
C GLU A 64 3.27 1.16 -1.80
N TYR A 65 2.60 0.16 -2.37
CA TYR A 65 2.80 -1.24 -2.01
C TYR A 65 3.92 -1.84 -2.84
N HIS A 66 4.81 -2.56 -2.19
CA HIS A 66 5.97 -3.15 -2.86
C HIS A 66 6.03 -4.65 -2.64
N TRP A 67 6.22 -5.39 -3.73
CA TRP A 67 6.50 -6.82 -3.72
C TRP A 67 7.78 -7.09 -4.50
N ASP A 68 8.45 -8.19 -4.16
CA ASP A 68 9.60 -8.70 -4.89
C ASP A 68 9.18 -9.99 -5.60
N LEU A 69 9.32 -9.99 -6.91
CA LEU A 69 9.06 -11.17 -7.73
C LEU A 69 10.33 -11.55 -8.48
N ASP A 70 10.93 -12.67 -8.08
CA ASP A 70 12.16 -13.19 -8.70
C ASP A 70 13.30 -12.17 -8.77
N GLY A 71 13.47 -11.39 -7.69
CA GLY A 71 14.51 -10.39 -7.61
C GLY A 71 14.18 -9.06 -8.24
N GLN A 72 12.97 -8.89 -8.76
CA GLN A 72 12.51 -7.63 -9.34
C GLN A 72 11.53 -6.95 -8.39
N LEU A 73 11.83 -5.70 -8.05
CA LEU A 73 10.99 -4.93 -7.14
C LEU A 73 9.83 -4.30 -7.89
N LEU A 74 8.63 -4.58 -7.43
CA LEU A 74 7.38 -4.08 -8.01
C LEU A 74 6.77 -3.04 -7.09
N GLY A 75 6.25 -1.96 -7.65
CA GLY A 75 5.59 -0.91 -6.90
C GLY A 75 4.20 -0.61 -7.45
N PHE A 76 3.23 -0.51 -6.54
CA PHE A 76 1.83 -0.24 -6.88
C PHE A 76 1.33 0.93 -6.05
N PRO A 77 1.24 2.13 -6.66
CA PRO A 77 0.79 3.31 -5.92
C PRO A 77 -0.74 3.37 -5.83
N PHE A 78 -1.21 3.77 -4.66
CA PHE A 78 -2.63 4.03 -4.40
C PHE A 78 -2.76 5.42 -3.81
N LEU A 79 -3.58 6.26 -4.42
CA LEU A 79 -3.89 7.58 -3.88
C LEU A 79 -5.19 7.50 -3.08
N LEU A 80 -5.10 7.82 -1.78
CA LEU A 80 -6.27 7.88 -0.92
C LEU A 80 -6.77 9.32 -0.86
N THR A 81 -7.98 9.55 -1.34
CA THR A 81 -8.64 10.85 -1.20
C THR A 81 -9.31 11.00 0.16
N GLY A 82 -9.61 9.87 0.80
CA GLY A 82 -10.06 9.82 2.19
C GLY A 82 -8.95 9.29 3.08
N ASN A 83 -9.33 8.49 4.08
CA ASN A 83 -8.37 7.93 5.02
C ASN A 83 -8.54 6.42 5.20
N SER A 84 -9.16 5.73 4.26
CA SER A 84 -9.38 4.29 4.39
C SER A 84 -8.99 3.53 3.14
N ILE A 85 -8.52 2.31 3.36
CA ILE A 85 -8.23 1.33 2.32
C ILE A 85 -8.45 -0.06 2.95
N GLU A 86 -8.80 -1.05 2.13
CA GLU A 86 -8.98 -2.39 2.64
C GLU A 86 -7.66 -2.99 3.14
N SER A 87 -7.69 -3.65 4.29
CA SER A 87 -6.54 -4.39 4.79
C SER A 87 -6.28 -5.62 3.94
N ILE A 88 -5.02 -5.98 3.78
CA ILE A 88 -4.63 -7.24 3.14
C ILE A 88 -3.98 -8.20 4.15
N TYR A 89 -4.16 -7.95 5.43
CA TYR A 89 -3.54 -8.76 6.49
C TYR A 89 -3.98 -10.23 6.42
N ASP A 90 -5.23 -10.50 6.14
CA ASP A 90 -5.73 -11.86 6.00
C ASP A 90 -5.17 -12.60 4.77
N LEU A 91 -4.68 -11.86 3.80
CA LEU A 91 -4.06 -12.41 2.58
C LEU A 91 -2.53 -12.45 2.69
N CYS A 92 -1.96 -11.57 3.49
CA CYS A 92 -0.51 -11.43 3.63
C CYS A 92 -0.16 -10.98 5.04
N GLU A 93 0.18 -11.92 5.91
CA GLU A 93 0.49 -11.60 7.32
C GLU A 93 1.67 -10.64 7.48
N ALA A 94 2.58 -10.62 6.51
CA ALA A 94 3.74 -9.74 6.56
C ALA A 94 3.40 -8.26 6.58
N VAL A 95 2.16 -7.87 6.20
CA VAL A 95 1.74 -6.47 6.24
C VAL A 95 1.35 -6.00 7.64
N ASP A 96 1.19 -6.90 8.61
CA ASP A 96 0.61 -6.54 9.90
C ASP A 96 1.31 -5.33 10.54
N TRP A 97 2.62 -5.41 10.69
CA TRP A 97 3.39 -4.34 11.33
C TRP A 97 3.24 -3.01 10.59
N ILE A 98 3.42 -3.03 9.26
CA ILE A 98 3.43 -1.78 8.49
C ILE A 98 2.04 -1.16 8.39
N GLU A 99 0.97 -1.97 8.31
CA GLU A 99 -0.39 -1.43 8.36
C GLU A 99 -0.65 -0.75 9.70
N ARG A 100 -0.22 -1.36 10.81
CA ARG A 100 -0.39 -0.74 12.13
C ARG A 100 0.41 0.55 12.26
N GLU A 101 1.64 0.55 11.76
CA GLU A 101 2.48 1.75 11.78
C GLU A 101 1.86 2.89 10.98
N ILE A 102 1.34 2.62 9.79
CA ILE A 102 0.70 3.63 8.95
C ILE A 102 -0.61 4.11 9.59
N HIS A 103 -1.38 3.20 10.20
CA HIS A 103 -2.59 3.55 10.92
C HIS A 103 -2.29 4.56 12.04
N GLU A 104 -1.28 4.28 12.87
CA GLU A 104 -0.94 5.15 13.97
C GLU A 104 -0.29 6.47 13.53
N GLY A 105 0.54 6.43 12.48
CA GLY A 105 1.28 7.61 12.03
C GLY A 105 0.48 8.55 11.14
N PHE A 106 -0.40 8.03 10.31
CA PHE A 106 -1.13 8.81 9.29
C PHE A 106 -2.65 8.76 9.45
N ALA A 107 -3.16 8.10 10.47
CA ALA A 107 -4.61 7.93 10.70
C ALA A 107 -5.34 7.23 9.53
N VAL A 108 -4.64 6.32 8.85
CA VAL A 108 -5.27 5.51 7.80
C VAL A 108 -6.02 4.35 8.44
N GLU A 109 -7.28 4.16 8.04
CA GLU A 109 -8.08 3.02 8.46
C GLU A 109 -7.93 1.89 7.47
N PHE A 110 -7.37 0.77 7.95
CA PHE A 110 -7.30 -0.46 7.16
C PHE A 110 -8.54 -1.30 7.47
N LEU A 111 -9.48 -1.31 6.55
CA LEU A 111 -10.78 -1.91 6.75
C LEU A 111 -10.69 -3.44 6.82
N GLY A 112 -11.44 -4.02 7.74
CA GLY A 112 -11.51 -5.48 7.87
C GLY A 112 -10.52 -6.07 8.87
N ARG A 113 -9.87 -5.25 9.68
CA ARG A 113 -8.97 -5.73 10.72
C ARG A 113 -9.09 -4.91 12.00
N GLU A 114 -8.64 -5.50 13.10
CA GLU A 114 -8.46 -4.81 14.37
C GLU A 114 -6.97 -4.49 14.57
N TYR A 115 -6.69 -3.54 15.46
CA TYR A 115 -5.33 -3.10 15.74
C TYR A 115 -4.97 -3.26 17.20
N GLU A 116 -3.69 -3.60 17.42
CA GLU A 116 -3.05 -3.43 18.70
C GLU A 116 -2.08 -2.26 18.60
N PRO A 117 -2.04 -1.35 19.57
CA PRO A 117 -1.15 -0.19 19.49
C PRO A 117 0.32 -0.59 19.39
N LEU A 118 1.07 0.13 18.57
CA LEU A 118 2.52 -0.04 18.41
C LEU A 118 3.29 1.08 19.10
N LEU A 119 2.95 2.32 18.75
CA LEU A 119 3.67 3.52 19.17
C LEU A 119 2.84 4.41 20.05
N LEU A 120 1.52 4.38 19.89
CA LEU A 120 0.61 5.24 20.62
C LEU A 120 0.28 4.64 21.98
N ARG A 121 0.16 5.50 22.97
CA ARG A 121 -0.40 5.13 24.26
C ARG A 121 -1.90 5.04 24.15
N GLN A 122 -2.52 4.32 25.07
CA GLN A 122 -3.97 4.24 25.13
C GLN A 122 -4.57 5.65 25.22
N GLY A 123 -5.48 5.96 24.32
CA GLY A 123 -6.15 7.24 24.25
C GLY A 123 -5.50 8.28 23.34
N GLU A 124 -4.31 8.01 22.79
CA GLU A 124 -3.71 8.90 21.80
C GLU A 124 -4.41 8.78 20.45
N THR A 125 -4.48 9.89 19.74
CA THR A 125 -5.13 9.94 18.44
C THR A 125 -4.16 9.55 17.33
N PRO A 126 -4.51 8.57 16.45
CA PRO A 126 -3.69 8.26 15.30
C PRO A 126 -3.49 9.48 14.38
N GLY A 127 -2.32 9.55 13.76
CA GLY A 127 -2.00 10.59 12.79
C GLY A 127 -1.34 11.82 13.36
N VAL A 128 -1.22 11.92 14.70
CA VAL A 128 -0.66 13.11 15.34
C VAL A 128 0.85 13.24 15.09
N ASN A 129 1.54 12.11 14.98
CA ASN A 129 2.99 12.10 14.94
C ASN A 129 3.62 12.28 13.55
N LEU A 130 2.96 11.83 12.49
CA LEU A 130 3.55 11.78 11.15
C LEU A 130 2.76 12.57 10.12
N ARG A 131 1.46 12.70 10.28
CA ARG A 131 0.63 13.41 9.33
C ARG A 131 0.68 14.91 9.62
N GLU A 132 0.98 15.71 8.57
CA GLU A 132 0.87 17.14 8.71
C GLU A 132 -0.59 17.54 8.91
N GLU A 133 -0.84 18.30 9.97
CA GLU A 133 -2.16 18.83 10.18
C GLU A 133 -2.46 19.88 9.11
N VAL A 134 -3.64 19.75 8.51
CA VAL A 134 -4.19 20.85 7.70
C VAL A 134 -4.51 21.96 8.70
N LYS A 135 -3.64 22.93 8.78
CA LYS A 135 -3.86 24.07 9.69
C LYS A 135 -5.09 24.83 9.24
N LYS A 136 -6.03 24.82 10.08
CA LYS A 136 -7.26 25.59 9.88
C LYS A 136 -7.01 27.06 10.10
#